data_93949c352aafd1cf8556efb965f9bb1c
#
_entry.id   93949c352aafd1cf8556efb965f9bb1c
#
_cell.length_a   1.000
_cell.length_b   1.000
_cell.length_c   1.000
_cell.angle_alpha   90.00
_cell.angle_beta   90.00
_cell.angle_gamma   90.00
#
_symmetry.space_group_name_H-M   'P 1'
#
loop_
_entity.id
_entity.type
_entity.pdbx_description
1 polymer ?
#
loop_
_entity_poly.entity_id
_entity_poly.type
_entity_poly.pdbx_seq_one_letter_code
_entity_poly.pdbx_strand_id
1 'polypeptide(L)'
;IAVQIAGNDPQMMAEAARFNVSRGAQIVDINMGCPKKKVCKADAGSALLRDEALVARILDAVVRAVDVPVTLKTRTGWSPDNRNAIRIARLAQDAGIQALTLHGRTRACGFDDGTVEYESIKAVKAAVTIPVIANGDIDSPQKALAVLAYTGADAVMIGRAAQGRPWIFRDTEHFFVHGDVPAAPQVNEVATLMREHLEDHYTLYGEWSGVRSARKHIGWYTEGLPGGEAFRDALNVLAGSSEQLAAVRDYFSQLADVYERLPLMPYPTNPALQASVPMQ
;
A
#
# COMPACT_ATOMS: atom_id res chain seq x y z
N ILE A 1 12.05 -9.85 -4.60
CA ILE A 1 11.33 -8.79 -5.32
C ILE A 1 9.96 -9.32 -5.73
N ALA A 2 8.87 -8.62 -5.36
CA ALA A 2 7.53 -8.87 -5.86
C ALA A 2 7.21 -7.89 -6.99
N VAL A 3 6.74 -8.41 -8.13
CA VAL A 3 6.37 -7.59 -9.30
C VAL A 3 4.88 -7.71 -9.53
N GLN A 4 4.19 -6.56 -9.63
CA GLN A 4 2.77 -6.53 -9.92
C GLN A 4 2.51 -6.35 -11.42
N ILE A 5 1.67 -7.21 -11.99
CA ILE A 5 1.20 -7.15 -13.38
C ILE A 5 -0.29 -6.81 -13.44
N ALA A 6 -0.71 -6.15 -14.53
CA ALA A 6 -2.11 -5.77 -14.75
C ALA A 6 -2.46 -5.91 -16.24
N GLY A 7 -3.61 -6.46 -16.53
CA GLY A 7 -4.12 -6.68 -17.88
C GLY A 7 -5.48 -7.36 -17.84
N ASN A 8 -6.00 -7.71 -19.01
CA ASN A 8 -7.29 -8.38 -19.19
C ASN A 8 -7.24 -9.57 -20.16
N ASP A 9 -6.07 -9.82 -20.76
CA ASP A 9 -5.88 -10.97 -21.63
C ASP A 9 -5.05 -12.05 -20.92
N PRO A 10 -5.57 -13.28 -20.78
CA PRO A 10 -4.87 -14.36 -20.05
C PRO A 10 -3.50 -14.70 -20.62
N GLN A 11 -3.36 -14.72 -21.96
CA GLN A 11 -2.11 -15.08 -22.61
C GLN A 11 -1.04 -14.00 -22.40
N MET A 12 -1.41 -12.73 -22.61
CA MET A 12 -0.51 -11.60 -22.36
C MET A 12 -0.09 -11.50 -20.88
N MET A 13 -1.00 -11.80 -19.95
CA MET A 13 -0.69 -11.81 -18.51
C MET A 13 0.30 -12.95 -18.16
N ALA A 14 0.13 -14.14 -18.76
CA ALA A 14 1.07 -15.25 -18.60
C ALA A 14 2.46 -14.91 -19.17
N GLU A 15 2.52 -14.26 -20.33
CA GLU A 15 3.79 -13.79 -20.94
C GLU A 15 4.47 -12.73 -20.08
N ALA A 16 3.70 -11.76 -19.57
CA ALA A 16 4.22 -10.75 -18.64
C ALA A 16 4.77 -11.37 -17.35
N ALA A 17 4.12 -12.40 -16.81
CA ALA A 17 4.61 -13.13 -15.65
C ALA A 17 5.96 -13.81 -15.95
N ARG A 18 6.05 -14.60 -17.02
CA ARG A 18 7.32 -15.24 -17.45
C ARG A 18 8.43 -14.23 -17.67
N PHE A 19 8.13 -13.12 -18.35
CA PHE A 19 9.11 -12.06 -18.58
C PHE A 19 9.66 -11.48 -17.28
N ASN A 20 8.79 -11.16 -16.32
CA ASN A 20 9.24 -10.60 -15.05
C ASN A 20 10.05 -11.62 -14.22
N VAL A 21 9.65 -12.90 -14.22
CA VAL A 21 10.42 -13.97 -13.55
C VAL A 21 11.80 -14.12 -14.18
N SER A 22 11.91 -14.09 -15.51
CA SER A 22 13.21 -14.14 -16.20
C SER A 22 14.11 -12.93 -15.88
N ARG A 23 13.53 -11.84 -15.35
CA ARG A 23 14.24 -10.64 -14.86
C ARG A 23 14.50 -10.64 -13.36
N GLY A 24 14.21 -11.74 -12.66
CA GLY A 24 14.50 -11.93 -11.25
C GLY A 24 13.33 -11.65 -10.29
N ALA A 25 12.09 -11.57 -10.79
CA ALA A 25 10.93 -11.52 -9.89
C ALA A 25 10.82 -12.83 -9.10
N GLN A 26 10.67 -12.71 -7.79
CA GLN A 26 10.53 -13.82 -6.84
C GLN A 26 9.07 -14.10 -6.50
N ILE A 27 8.19 -13.13 -6.72
CA ILE A 27 6.75 -13.20 -6.56
C ILE A 27 6.11 -12.43 -7.71
N VAL A 28 5.05 -12.97 -8.30
CA VAL A 28 4.19 -12.25 -9.26
C VAL A 28 2.87 -11.92 -8.58
N ASP A 29 2.53 -10.64 -8.49
CA ASP A 29 1.23 -10.18 -7.95
C ASP A 29 0.31 -9.74 -9.08
N ILE A 30 -0.94 -10.20 -9.06
CA ILE A 30 -1.94 -9.84 -10.07
C ILE A 30 -2.81 -8.70 -9.54
N ASN A 31 -2.90 -7.59 -10.30
CA ASN A 31 -3.75 -6.46 -9.94
C ASN A 31 -5.17 -6.61 -10.48
N MET A 32 -6.14 -6.84 -9.59
CA MET A 32 -7.58 -6.79 -9.89
C MET A 32 -8.30 -5.76 -9.00
N GLY A 33 -7.57 -4.75 -8.49
CA GLY A 33 -8.12 -3.76 -7.56
C GLY A 33 -8.00 -2.29 -8.02
N CYS A 34 -7.24 -1.97 -9.06
CA CYS A 34 -7.03 -0.59 -9.50
C CYS A 34 -8.35 0.05 -10.00
N PRO A 35 -8.85 1.17 -9.36
CA PRO A 35 -10.12 1.79 -9.73
C PRO A 35 -9.96 2.91 -10.78
N LYS A 36 -8.73 3.21 -11.22
CA LYS A 36 -8.44 4.33 -12.13
C LYS A 36 -9.18 4.18 -13.46
N LYS A 37 -9.84 5.26 -13.92
CA LYS A 37 -10.63 5.27 -15.16
C LYS A 37 -9.86 4.74 -16.37
N LYS A 38 -8.56 5.10 -16.53
CA LYS A 38 -7.72 4.63 -17.64
C LYS A 38 -7.55 3.10 -17.63
N VAL A 39 -7.35 2.49 -16.46
CA VAL A 39 -7.20 1.04 -16.31
C VAL A 39 -8.52 0.32 -16.53
N CYS A 40 -9.62 0.83 -15.94
CA CYS A 40 -10.95 0.25 -16.09
C CYS A 40 -11.51 0.37 -17.52
N LYS A 41 -11.13 1.42 -18.29
CA LYS A 41 -11.50 1.55 -19.72
C LYS A 41 -10.81 0.51 -20.61
N ALA A 42 -9.68 -0.02 -20.16
CA ALA A 42 -9.01 -1.14 -20.80
C ALA A 42 -9.47 -2.51 -20.23
N ASP A 43 -10.62 -2.55 -19.56
CA ASP A 43 -11.21 -3.73 -18.91
C ASP A 43 -10.25 -4.49 -17.97
N ALA A 44 -9.25 -3.78 -17.40
CA ALA A 44 -8.25 -4.32 -16.48
C ALA A 44 -8.47 -3.81 -15.04
N GLY A 45 -7.69 -4.31 -14.10
CA GLY A 45 -7.79 -3.94 -12.69
C GLY A 45 -9.15 -4.32 -12.11
N SER A 46 -9.82 -3.40 -11.41
CA SER A 46 -11.11 -3.71 -10.78
C SER A 46 -12.28 -3.92 -11.76
N ALA A 47 -12.11 -3.58 -13.05
CA ALA A 47 -13.12 -3.89 -14.08
C ALA A 47 -13.31 -5.39 -14.29
N LEU A 48 -12.27 -6.19 -14.04
CA LEU A 48 -12.32 -7.66 -14.10
C LEU A 48 -13.34 -8.26 -13.13
N LEU A 49 -13.67 -7.58 -12.03
CA LEU A 49 -14.64 -8.07 -11.05
C LEU A 49 -16.07 -8.19 -11.60
N ARG A 50 -16.32 -7.71 -12.83
CA ARG A 50 -17.60 -7.88 -13.54
C ARG A 50 -17.68 -9.18 -14.33
N ASP A 51 -16.53 -9.87 -14.57
CA ASP A 51 -16.45 -11.09 -15.37
C ASP A 51 -15.61 -12.16 -14.62
N GLU A 52 -16.28 -12.92 -13.77
CA GLU A 52 -15.65 -13.96 -12.95
C GLU A 52 -15.05 -15.09 -13.80
N ALA A 53 -15.60 -15.36 -14.99
CA ALA A 53 -15.06 -16.36 -15.91
C ALA A 53 -13.73 -15.90 -16.52
N LEU A 54 -13.61 -14.62 -16.85
CA LEU A 54 -12.34 -14.04 -17.29
C LEU A 54 -11.31 -14.03 -16.17
N VAL A 55 -11.73 -13.68 -14.94
CA VAL A 55 -10.86 -13.76 -13.75
C VAL A 55 -10.27 -15.16 -13.61
N ALA A 56 -11.11 -16.21 -13.65
CA ALA A 56 -10.64 -17.59 -13.54
C ALA A 56 -9.59 -17.95 -14.62
N ARG A 57 -9.84 -17.56 -15.87
CA ARG A 57 -8.90 -17.81 -16.98
C ARG A 57 -7.56 -17.08 -16.80
N ILE A 58 -7.58 -15.82 -16.31
CA ILE A 58 -6.35 -15.07 -16.06
C ILE A 58 -5.55 -15.72 -14.93
N LEU A 59 -6.20 -16.06 -13.82
CA LEU A 59 -5.54 -16.67 -12.67
C LEU A 59 -4.89 -18.00 -13.06
N ASP A 60 -5.61 -18.90 -13.73
CA ASP A 60 -5.09 -20.19 -14.22
C ASP A 60 -3.92 -20.00 -15.17
N ALA A 61 -4.02 -19.10 -16.15
CA ALA A 61 -2.97 -18.83 -17.11
C ALA A 61 -1.68 -18.32 -16.47
N VAL A 62 -1.79 -17.40 -15.49
CA VAL A 62 -0.61 -16.84 -14.83
C VAL A 62 0.02 -17.85 -13.88
N VAL A 63 -0.77 -18.56 -13.07
CA VAL A 63 -0.24 -19.56 -12.13
C VAL A 63 0.50 -20.68 -12.87
N ARG A 64 -0.05 -21.17 -13.99
CA ARG A 64 0.62 -22.21 -14.80
C ARG A 64 1.84 -21.71 -15.56
N ALA A 65 2.03 -20.40 -15.69
CA ALA A 65 3.10 -19.84 -16.50
C ALA A 65 4.44 -19.73 -15.77
N VAL A 66 4.46 -19.80 -14.44
CA VAL A 66 5.64 -19.54 -13.61
C VAL A 66 5.74 -20.50 -12.44
N ASP A 67 6.96 -20.75 -11.95
CA ASP A 67 7.24 -21.60 -10.79
C ASP A 67 7.38 -20.80 -9.48
N VAL A 68 7.34 -19.47 -9.56
CA VAL A 68 7.38 -18.60 -8.38
C VAL A 68 5.96 -18.39 -7.80
N PRO A 69 5.83 -18.03 -6.51
CA PRO A 69 4.54 -17.71 -5.92
C PRO A 69 3.77 -16.66 -6.72
N VAL A 70 2.48 -16.91 -6.93
CA VAL A 70 1.55 -15.94 -7.52
C VAL A 70 0.56 -15.49 -6.46
N THR A 71 0.41 -14.18 -6.31
CA THR A 71 -0.53 -13.54 -5.38
C THR A 71 -1.57 -12.70 -6.13
N LEU A 72 -2.67 -12.38 -5.46
CA LEU A 72 -3.74 -11.57 -6.03
C LEU A 72 -4.05 -10.38 -5.12
N LYS A 73 -4.10 -9.17 -5.70
CA LYS A 73 -4.64 -8.00 -4.99
C LYS A 73 -5.94 -7.52 -5.65
N THR A 74 -7.03 -7.48 -4.86
CA THR A 74 -8.36 -7.15 -5.36
C THR A 74 -9.15 -6.22 -4.43
N ARG A 75 -10.41 -5.94 -4.77
CA ARG A 75 -11.41 -5.19 -4.00
C ARG A 75 -12.62 -6.07 -3.70
N THR A 76 -13.54 -5.56 -2.85
CA THR A 76 -14.75 -6.31 -2.42
C THR A 76 -15.75 -6.52 -3.56
N GLY A 77 -15.63 -5.79 -4.66
CA GLY A 77 -16.46 -5.89 -5.84
C GLY A 77 -16.42 -4.64 -6.72
N TRP A 78 -17.25 -4.63 -7.75
CA TRP A 78 -17.40 -3.48 -8.67
C TRP A 78 -18.17 -2.32 -8.02
N SER A 79 -19.28 -2.61 -7.37
CA SER A 79 -20.15 -1.65 -6.69
C SER A 79 -20.72 -2.25 -5.39
N PRO A 80 -21.32 -1.45 -4.51
CA PRO A 80 -21.97 -1.95 -3.29
C PRO A 80 -22.98 -3.07 -3.54
N ASP A 81 -23.73 -2.99 -4.65
CA ASP A 81 -24.72 -3.99 -5.04
C ASP A 81 -24.11 -5.21 -5.75
N ASN A 82 -22.85 -5.12 -6.13
CA ASN A 82 -22.12 -6.19 -6.81
C ASN A 82 -20.79 -6.47 -6.08
N ARG A 83 -20.90 -7.00 -4.86
CA ARG A 83 -19.79 -7.53 -4.08
C ARG A 83 -19.65 -9.01 -4.31
N ASN A 84 -18.52 -9.43 -4.85
CA ASN A 84 -18.25 -10.82 -5.18
C ASN A 84 -16.90 -11.34 -4.64
N ALA A 85 -16.33 -10.66 -3.64
CA ALA A 85 -15.02 -10.99 -3.08
C ALA A 85 -14.89 -12.47 -2.69
N ILE A 86 -15.92 -13.09 -2.09
CA ILE A 86 -15.86 -14.50 -1.68
C ILE A 86 -15.73 -15.42 -2.89
N ARG A 87 -16.47 -15.16 -3.99
CA ARG A 87 -16.37 -15.97 -5.21
C ARG A 87 -15.00 -15.80 -5.87
N ILE A 88 -14.51 -14.55 -5.97
CA ILE A 88 -13.17 -14.28 -6.48
C ILE A 88 -12.08 -14.96 -5.63
N ALA A 89 -12.21 -14.95 -4.31
CA ALA A 89 -11.25 -15.60 -3.42
C ALA A 89 -11.20 -17.11 -3.59
N ARG A 90 -12.36 -17.76 -3.78
CA ARG A 90 -12.42 -19.19 -4.08
C ARG A 90 -11.81 -19.52 -5.43
N LEU A 91 -12.16 -18.77 -6.48
CA LEU A 91 -11.52 -18.91 -7.80
C LEU A 91 -9.99 -18.74 -7.72
N ALA A 92 -9.52 -17.79 -6.90
CA ALA A 92 -8.09 -17.58 -6.70
C ALA A 92 -7.42 -18.78 -6.01
N GLN A 93 -8.02 -19.29 -4.93
CA GLN A 93 -7.52 -20.49 -4.24
C GLN A 93 -7.51 -21.71 -5.15
N ASP A 94 -8.60 -21.95 -5.89
CA ASP A 94 -8.74 -23.11 -6.79
C ASP A 94 -7.74 -23.04 -7.96
N ALA A 95 -7.38 -21.83 -8.42
CA ALA A 95 -6.36 -21.62 -9.43
C ALA A 95 -4.92 -21.77 -8.90
N GLY A 96 -4.70 -21.83 -7.57
CA GLY A 96 -3.38 -21.98 -6.96
C GLY A 96 -2.72 -20.65 -6.55
N ILE A 97 -3.47 -19.57 -6.38
CA ILE A 97 -2.98 -18.32 -5.77
C ILE A 97 -2.54 -18.59 -4.34
N GLN A 98 -1.36 -18.10 -3.96
CA GLN A 98 -0.74 -18.40 -2.67
C GLN A 98 -1.01 -17.37 -1.57
N ALA A 99 -1.48 -16.17 -1.90
CA ALA A 99 -1.98 -15.19 -0.95
C ALA A 99 -2.92 -14.20 -1.62
N LEU A 100 -3.93 -13.74 -0.89
CA LEU A 100 -4.93 -12.78 -1.36
C LEU A 100 -4.90 -11.51 -0.53
N THR A 101 -4.66 -10.35 -1.17
CA THR A 101 -4.86 -9.04 -0.55
C THR A 101 -6.22 -8.48 -0.93
N LEU A 102 -7.06 -8.21 0.07
CA LEU A 102 -8.39 -7.64 -0.14
C LEU A 102 -8.50 -6.21 0.41
N HIS A 103 -8.73 -5.25 -0.49
CA HIS A 103 -9.06 -3.89 -0.10
C HIS A 103 -10.55 -3.81 0.25
N GLY A 104 -10.85 -3.39 1.49
CA GLY A 104 -12.20 -3.27 2.04
C GLY A 104 -13.07 -2.20 1.40
N ARG A 105 -12.96 -1.98 0.10
CA ARG A 105 -13.79 -1.07 -0.72
C ARG A 105 -14.16 -1.70 -2.03
N THR A 106 -15.33 -1.35 -2.56
CA THR A 106 -15.66 -1.61 -3.97
C THR A 106 -14.92 -0.65 -4.89
N ARG A 107 -14.93 -0.91 -6.19
CA ARG A 107 -14.40 0.03 -7.19
C ARG A 107 -15.16 1.36 -7.17
N ALA A 108 -16.48 1.32 -7.02
CA ALA A 108 -17.32 2.52 -7.03
C ALA A 108 -17.01 3.47 -5.87
N CYS A 109 -16.66 2.95 -4.69
CA CYS A 109 -16.27 3.74 -3.52
C CYS A 109 -14.91 4.44 -3.67
N GLY A 110 -14.11 4.09 -4.66
CA GLY A 110 -12.83 4.76 -4.93
C GLY A 110 -11.86 4.75 -3.75
N PHE A 111 -11.65 5.92 -3.19
CA PHE A 111 -10.85 6.18 -1.99
C PHE A 111 -11.59 7.09 -1.00
N ASP A 112 -12.91 7.17 -1.11
CA ASP A 112 -13.74 8.05 -0.30
C ASP A 112 -13.66 7.65 1.17
N ASP A 113 -13.51 8.65 2.06
CA ASP A 113 -13.39 8.44 3.48
C ASP A 113 -14.66 7.80 4.06
N GLY A 114 -14.48 6.95 5.08
CA GLY A 114 -15.59 6.24 5.73
C GLY A 114 -16.24 5.11 4.93
N THR A 115 -15.76 4.82 3.71
CA THR A 115 -16.34 3.75 2.87
C THR A 115 -15.64 2.41 2.98
N VAL A 116 -14.56 2.30 3.77
CA VAL A 116 -13.89 1.03 4.05
C VAL A 116 -14.77 0.19 4.97
N GLU A 117 -14.95 -1.07 4.61
CA GLU A 117 -15.59 -2.07 5.44
C GLU A 117 -14.71 -3.32 5.53
N TYR A 118 -14.68 -3.93 6.70
CA TYR A 118 -13.85 -5.10 6.98
C TYR A 118 -14.65 -6.40 7.01
N GLU A 119 -15.98 -6.34 6.96
CA GLU A 119 -16.86 -7.50 6.98
C GLU A 119 -16.61 -8.43 5.80
N SER A 120 -16.44 -7.89 4.59
CA SER A 120 -16.07 -8.69 3.41
C SER A 120 -14.72 -9.39 3.57
N ILE A 121 -13.74 -8.76 4.28
CA ILE A 121 -12.44 -9.37 4.53
C ILE A 121 -12.59 -10.56 5.49
N LYS A 122 -13.35 -10.38 6.58
CA LYS A 122 -13.70 -11.43 7.53
C LYS A 122 -14.40 -12.60 6.84
N ALA A 123 -15.39 -12.31 5.99
CA ALA A 123 -16.14 -13.32 5.26
C ALA A 123 -15.26 -14.09 4.26
N VAL A 124 -14.35 -13.40 3.58
CA VAL A 124 -13.37 -14.04 2.69
C VAL A 124 -12.41 -14.92 3.48
N LYS A 125 -11.86 -14.44 4.61
CA LYS A 125 -10.97 -15.26 5.45
C LYS A 125 -11.63 -16.53 5.94
N ALA A 126 -12.91 -16.48 6.27
CA ALA A 126 -13.69 -17.67 6.66
C ALA A 126 -13.97 -18.62 5.48
N ALA A 127 -13.88 -18.15 4.24
CA ALA A 127 -14.25 -18.90 3.04
C ALA A 127 -13.09 -19.59 2.31
N VAL A 128 -11.83 -19.24 2.65
CA VAL A 128 -10.61 -19.76 2.01
C VAL A 128 -9.57 -20.17 3.06
N THR A 129 -8.63 -21.03 2.66
CA THR A 129 -7.52 -21.51 3.52
C THR A 129 -6.18 -20.81 3.22
N ILE A 130 -6.07 -20.14 2.06
CA ILE A 130 -4.89 -19.35 1.72
C ILE A 130 -4.78 -18.12 2.62
N PRO A 131 -3.57 -17.58 2.82
CA PRO A 131 -3.38 -16.34 3.56
C PRO A 131 -4.17 -15.18 2.97
N VAL A 132 -4.87 -14.44 3.84
CA VAL A 132 -5.64 -13.24 3.49
C VAL A 132 -4.99 -12.02 4.16
N ILE A 133 -4.69 -11.01 3.36
CA ILE A 133 -4.06 -9.77 3.79
C ILE A 133 -5.10 -8.65 3.77
N ALA A 134 -5.41 -8.07 4.93
CA ALA A 134 -6.38 -6.99 5.05
C ALA A 134 -5.78 -5.64 4.60
N ASN A 135 -6.51 -4.92 3.75
CA ASN A 135 -6.10 -3.61 3.27
C ASN A 135 -7.26 -2.61 3.29
N GLY A 136 -6.97 -1.36 3.59
CA GLY A 136 -7.93 -0.23 3.57
C GLY A 136 -7.81 0.62 4.83
N ASP A 137 -7.41 1.88 4.67
CA ASP A 137 -7.31 2.92 5.70
C ASP A 137 -6.68 2.47 7.03
N ILE A 138 -5.69 1.60 6.96
CA ILE A 138 -4.89 1.20 8.11
C ILE A 138 -3.79 2.25 8.26
N ASP A 139 -3.93 3.10 9.26
CA ASP A 139 -3.17 4.33 9.45
C ASP A 139 -2.46 4.42 10.81
N SER A 140 -2.61 3.39 11.64
CA SER A 140 -1.97 3.31 12.95
C SER A 140 -1.72 1.86 13.37
N PRO A 141 -0.75 1.61 14.28
CA PRO A 141 -0.51 0.31 14.88
C PRO A 141 -1.75 -0.27 15.56
N GLN A 142 -2.49 0.56 16.29
CA GLN A 142 -3.73 0.18 16.99
C GLN A 142 -4.79 -0.31 16.00
N LYS A 143 -4.95 0.42 14.88
CA LYS A 143 -5.91 0.04 13.84
C LYS A 143 -5.49 -1.23 13.11
N ALA A 144 -4.19 -1.42 12.89
CA ALA A 144 -3.68 -2.66 12.31
C ALA A 144 -4.06 -3.87 13.18
N LEU A 145 -3.83 -3.80 14.51
CA LEU A 145 -4.21 -4.84 15.44
C LEU A 145 -5.73 -5.06 15.48
N ALA A 146 -6.51 -3.98 15.53
CA ALA A 146 -7.98 -4.06 15.56
C ALA A 146 -8.54 -4.73 14.30
N VAL A 147 -7.98 -4.41 13.12
CA VAL A 147 -8.39 -5.03 11.85
C VAL A 147 -8.05 -6.52 11.82
N LEU A 148 -6.87 -6.93 12.28
CA LEU A 148 -6.50 -8.34 12.39
C LEU A 148 -7.45 -9.09 13.34
N ALA A 149 -7.68 -8.55 14.52
CA ALA A 149 -8.56 -9.17 15.52
C ALA A 149 -10.01 -9.31 15.00
N TYR A 150 -10.52 -8.30 14.30
CA TYR A 150 -11.87 -8.32 13.76
C TYR A 150 -12.04 -9.27 12.58
N THR A 151 -11.09 -9.26 11.66
CA THR A 151 -11.21 -10.00 10.39
C THR A 151 -10.69 -11.43 10.45
N GLY A 152 -9.78 -11.73 11.39
CA GLY A 152 -9.01 -12.97 11.42
C GLY A 152 -8.01 -13.07 10.26
N ALA A 153 -7.74 -11.98 9.54
CA ALA A 153 -6.75 -11.95 8.46
C ALA A 153 -5.34 -12.29 8.99
N ASP A 154 -4.50 -12.84 8.12
CA ASP A 154 -3.15 -13.31 8.50
C ASP A 154 -2.13 -12.16 8.55
N ALA A 155 -2.41 -11.05 7.82
CA ALA A 155 -1.57 -9.87 7.78
C ALA A 155 -2.36 -8.61 7.40
N VAL A 156 -1.72 -7.46 7.51
CA VAL A 156 -2.24 -6.17 7.02
C VAL A 156 -1.35 -5.61 5.92
N MET A 157 -1.96 -4.86 4.99
CA MET A 157 -1.24 -4.06 4.01
C MET A 157 -1.52 -2.58 4.26
N ILE A 158 -0.48 -1.84 4.60
CA ILE A 158 -0.53 -0.39 4.81
C ILE A 158 -0.21 0.32 3.49
N GLY A 159 -1.04 1.27 3.08
CA GLY A 159 -0.89 2.04 1.85
C GLY A 159 -0.47 3.48 2.14
N ARG A 160 -1.40 4.41 2.00
CA ARG A 160 -1.18 5.86 2.10
C ARG A 160 -0.48 6.31 3.38
N ALA A 161 -0.78 5.66 4.51
CA ALA A 161 -0.20 6.00 5.81
C ALA A 161 1.32 5.76 5.92
N ALA A 162 1.91 5.01 4.99
CA ALA A 162 3.36 4.84 4.91
C ALA A 162 4.07 5.95 4.12
N GLN A 163 3.31 6.79 3.40
CA GLN A 163 3.85 7.91 2.63
C GLN A 163 4.37 8.99 3.58
N GLY A 164 5.66 9.28 3.52
CA GLY A 164 6.34 10.20 4.44
C GLY A 164 6.49 9.69 5.89
N ARG A 165 6.00 8.48 6.17
CA ARG A 165 6.05 7.86 7.50
C ARG A 165 6.39 6.35 7.40
N PRO A 166 7.49 5.96 6.72
CA PRO A 166 7.79 4.54 6.50
C PRO A 166 8.04 3.77 7.80
N TRP A 167 8.41 4.41 8.89
CA TRP A 167 8.56 3.79 10.21
C TRP A 167 7.24 3.26 10.81
N ILE A 168 6.08 3.52 10.19
CA ILE A 168 4.80 2.92 10.60
C ILE A 168 4.86 1.39 10.63
N PHE A 169 5.67 0.76 9.79
CA PHE A 169 5.85 -0.69 9.81
C PHE A 169 6.59 -1.15 11.08
N ARG A 170 7.71 -0.49 11.42
CA ARG A 170 8.43 -0.72 12.68
C ARG A 170 7.54 -0.51 13.90
N ASP A 171 6.79 0.59 13.90
CA ASP A 171 5.91 0.96 15.00
C ASP A 171 4.77 -0.06 15.15
N THR A 172 4.26 -0.58 14.03
CA THR A 172 3.21 -1.63 14.03
C THR A 172 3.76 -2.95 14.55
N GLU A 173 4.94 -3.37 14.12
CA GLU A 173 5.60 -4.58 14.61
C GLU A 173 5.88 -4.48 16.13
N HIS A 174 6.44 -3.35 16.56
CA HIS A 174 6.68 -3.09 17.97
C HIS A 174 5.39 -3.18 18.79
N PHE A 175 4.32 -2.55 18.31
CA PHE A 175 3.02 -2.56 18.99
C PHE A 175 2.43 -3.97 19.11
N PHE A 176 2.61 -4.83 18.11
CA PHE A 176 2.15 -6.22 18.17
C PHE A 176 2.88 -7.05 19.21
N VAL A 177 4.15 -6.72 19.47
CA VAL A 177 4.99 -7.45 20.46
C VAL A 177 4.83 -6.90 21.87
N HIS A 178 4.77 -5.57 22.04
CA HIS A 178 4.90 -4.89 23.33
C HIS A 178 3.61 -4.21 23.81
N GLY A 179 2.63 -3.97 22.93
CA GLY A 179 1.35 -3.33 23.26
C GLY A 179 1.39 -1.80 23.35
N ASP A 180 2.56 -1.19 23.14
CA ASP A 180 2.75 0.25 23.12
C ASP A 180 3.38 0.75 21.81
N VAL A 181 3.21 2.04 21.50
CA VAL A 181 3.83 2.67 20.33
C VAL A 181 5.17 3.25 20.76
N PRO A 182 6.26 2.95 20.03
CA PRO A 182 7.58 3.50 20.36
C PRO A 182 7.60 5.03 20.21
N ALA A 183 8.56 5.67 20.86
CA ALA A 183 8.80 7.10 20.70
C ALA A 183 9.01 7.47 19.23
N ALA A 184 8.59 8.67 18.83
CA ALA A 184 8.81 9.19 17.48
C ALA A 184 10.30 9.07 17.08
N PRO A 185 10.61 8.86 15.79
CA PRO A 185 11.99 8.74 15.35
C PRO A 185 12.76 10.04 15.63
N GLN A 186 14.08 9.94 15.79
CA GLN A 186 14.94 11.10 15.90
C GLN A 186 14.92 11.90 14.59
N VAL A 187 15.05 13.22 14.69
CA VAL A 187 15.08 14.11 13.52
C VAL A 187 16.22 13.72 12.57
N ASN A 188 17.40 13.42 13.10
CA ASN A 188 18.56 13.01 12.30
C ASN A 188 18.40 11.65 11.63
N GLU A 189 17.67 10.71 12.26
CA GLU A 189 17.32 9.41 11.66
C GLU A 189 16.48 9.63 10.40
N VAL A 190 15.45 10.48 10.50
CA VAL A 190 14.56 10.75 9.37
C VAL A 190 15.24 11.58 8.28
N ALA A 191 16.11 12.52 8.66
CA ALA A 191 16.94 13.25 7.72
C ALA A 191 17.81 12.32 6.86
N THR A 192 18.44 11.34 7.50
CA THR A 192 19.27 10.32 6.82
C THR A 192 18.42 9.45 5.90
N LEU A 193 17.32 8.90 6.41
CA LEU A 193 16.39 8.07 5.63
C LEU A 193 15.85 8.82 4.41
N MET A 194 15.48 10.08 4.57
CA MET A 194 14.96 10.88 3.48
C MET A 194 16.03 11.20 2.44
N ARG A 195 17.26 11.52 2.86
CA ARG A 195 18.39 11.74 1.96
C ARG A 195 18.66 10.49 1.11
N GLU A 196 18.79 9.32 1.73
CA GLU A 196 19.01 8.04 1.04
C GLU A 196 17.88 7.72 0.05
N HIS A 197 16.62 7.90 0.47
CA HIS A 197 15.47 7.74 -0.41
C HIS A 197 15.53 8.66 -1.64
N LEU A 198 15.95 9.92 -1.47
CA LEU A 198 16.06 10.87 -2.58
C LEU A 198 17.22 10.53 -3.51
N GLU A 199 18.39 10.15 -2.97
CA GLU A 199 19.54 9.72 -3.76
C GLU A 199 19.20 8.52 -4.65
N ASP A 200 18.55 7.51 -4.08
CA ASP A 200 18.04 6.35 -4.83
C ASP A 200 17.00 6.74 -5.87
N HIS A 201 16.10 7.65 -5.50
CA HIS A 201 15.04 8.13 -6.39
C HIS A 201 15.62 8.88 -7.61
N TYR A 202 16.62 9.74 -7.41
CA TYR A 202 17.30 10.44 -8.51
C TYR A 202 18.11 9.48 -9.38
N THR A 203 18.75 8.48 -8.76
CA THR A 203 19.49 7.45 -9.49
C THR A 203 18.55 6.64 -10.39
N LEU A 204 17.36 6.30 -9.92
CA LEU A 204 16.40 5.50 -10.67
C LEU A 204 15.69 6.27 -11.79
N TYR A 205 15.25 7.50 -11.52
CA TYR A 205 14.40 8.28 -12.43
C TYR A 205 15.18 9.34 -13.26
N GLY A 206 16.45 9.56 -12.95
CA GLY A 206 17.28 10.60 -13.53
C GLY A 206 16.91 12.01 -13.03
N GLU A 207 17.75 12.98 -13.36
CA GLU A 207 17.64 14.36 -12.86
C GLU A 207 16.27 14.97 -13.14
N TRP A 208 15.86 15.00 -14.41
CA TRP A 208 14.65 15.72 -14.81
C TRP A 208 13.36 15.15 -14.22
N SER A 209 13.17 13.83 -14.29
CA SER A 209 11.97 13.17 -13.77
C SER A 209 12.03 12.99 -12.25
N GLY A 210 13.23 12.68 -11.74
CA GLY A 210 13.50 12.47 -10.32
C GLY A 210 13.19 13.71 -9.50
N VAL A 211 13.75 14.86 -9.87
CA VAL A 211 13.52 16.15 -9.18
C VAL A 211 12.02 16.50 -9.08
N ARG A 212 11.28 16.32 -10.17
CA ARG A 212 9.84 16.62 -10.21
C ARG A 212 9.01 15.67 -9.36
N SER A 213 9.30 14.39 -9.44
CA SER A 213 8.54 13.36 -8.68
C SER A 213 8.93 13.33 -7.21
N ALA A 214 10.17 13.67 -6.86
CA ALA A 214 10.66 13.77 -5.48
C ALA A 214 9.89 14.81 -4.65
N ARG A 215 9.43 15.91 -5.25
CA ARG A 215 8.64 16.97 -4.57
C ARG A 215 7.48 16.39 -3.76
N LYS A 216 6.82 15.39 -4.31
CA LYS A 216 5.70 14.71 -3.64
C LYS A 216 6.17 13.93 -2.41
N HIS A 217 7.27 13.20 -2.52
CA HIS A 217 7.84 12.45 -1.40
C HIS A 217 8.32 13.39 -0.30
N ILE A 218 9.05 14.45 -0.66
CA ILE A 218 9.51 15.47 0.29
C ILE A 218 8.32 16.11 1.01
N GLY A 219 7.27 16.46 0.26
CA GLY A 219 6.03 17.00 0.83
C GLY A 219 5.39 16.08 1.87
N TRP A 220 5.36 14.78 1.63
CA TRP A 220 4.83 13.82 2.59
C TRP A 220 5.68 13.70 3.86
N TYR A 221 7.02 13.71 3.75
CA TYR A 221 7.90 13.65 4.93
C TYR A 221 7.83 14.90 5.80
N THR A 222 7.48 16.04 5.22
CA THR A 222 7.46 17.34 5.93
C THR A 222 6.04 17.80 6.28
N GLU A 223 5.03 17.01 5.93
CA GLU A 223 3.64 17.30 6.25
C GLU A 223 3.42 17.34 7.76
N GLY A 224 2.85 18.45 8.26
CA GLY A 224 2.57 18.66 9.68
C GLY A 224 3.81 18.99 10.54
N LEU A 225 5.02 19.06 9.96
CA LEU A 225 6.21 19.50 10.69
C LEU A 225 6.31 21.03 10.75
N PRO A 226 6.94 21.59 11.79
CA PRO A 226 7.17 23.04 11.90
C PRO A 226 7.87 23.61 10.65
N GLY A 227 7.29 24.62 10.03
CA GLY A 227 7.81 25.26 8.81
C GLY A 227 7.71 24.40 7.54
N GLY A 228 7.13 23.19 7.60
CA GLY A 228 7.08 22.24 6.48
C GLY A 228 6.31 22.76 5.26
N GLU A 229 5.27 23.56 5.44
CA GLU A 229 4.53 24.17 4.33
C GLU A 229 5.37 25.19 3.56
N ALA A 230 5.98 26.13 4.27
CA ALA A 230 6.87 27.13 3.67
C ALA A 230 8.11 26.48 3.01
N PHE A 231 8.66 25.45 3.65
CA PHE A 231 9.75 24.66 3.08
C PHE A 231 9.34 24.00 1.75
N ARG A 232 8.17 23.38 1.70
CA ARG A 232 7.63 22.73 0.49
C ARG A 232 7.44 23.73 -0.65
N ASP A 233 6.94 24.95 -0.36
CA ASP A 233 6.76 25.98 -1.37
C ASP A 233 8.11 26.44 -1.95
N ALA A 234 9.11 26.66 -1.10
CA ALA A 234 10.47 26.99 -1.52
C ALA A 234 11.12 25.86 -2.33
N LEU A 235 10.90 24.60 -1.94
CA LEU A 235 11.46 23.43 -2.61
C LEU A 235 10.85 23.20 -4.01
N ASN A 236 9.59 23.53 -4.20
CA ASN A 236 8.88 23.28 -5.46
C ASN A 236 9.44 24.05 -6.66
N VAL A 237 10.19 25.13 -6.44
CA VAL A 237 10.83 25.91 -7.51
C VAL A 237 12.25 25.42 -7.83
N LEU A 238 12.86 24.59 -6.98
CA LEU A 238 14.21 24.06 -7.22
C LEU A 238 14.20 23.11 -8.42
N ALA A 239 15.20 23.27 -9.30
CA ALA A 239 15.29 22.53 -10.54
C ALA A 239 16.29 21.38 -10.51
N GLY A 240 17.25 21.38 -9.57
CA GLY A 240 18.32 20.40 -9.46
C GLY A 240 18.18 19.48 -8.24
N SER A 241 18.65 18.23 -8.38
CA SER A 241 18.67 17.25 -7.28
C SER A 241 19.59 17.68 -6.14
N SER A 242 20.76 18.24 -6.47
CA SER A 242 21.71 18.76 -5.48
C SER A 242 21.13 19.92 -4.66
N GLU A 243 20.34 20.80 -5.31
CA GLU A 243 19.65 21.89 -4.63
C GLU A 243 18.57 21.36 -3.69
N GLN A 244 17.79 20.36 -4.13
CA GLN A 244 16.79 19.72 -3.29
C GLN A 244 17.41 19.00 -2.10
N LEU A 245 18.49 18.25 -2.28
CA LEU A 245 19.22 17.59 -1.19
C LEU A 245 19.80 18.59 -0.18
N ALA A 246 20.36 19.70 -0.66
CA ALA A 246 20.86 20.77 0.21
C ALA A 246 19.72 21.40 1.02
N ALA A 247 18.59 21.72 0.38
CA ALA A 247 17.43 22.30 1.06
C ALA A 247 16.85 21.34 2.12
N VAL A 248 16.76 20.06 1.82
CA VAL A 248 16.31 19.02 2.77
C VAL A 248 17.26 18.93 3.97
N ARG A 249 18.57 18.87 3.72
CA ARG A 249 19.58 18.85 4.79
C ARG A 249 19.42 20.06 5.71
N ASP A 250 19.31 21.26 5.12
CA ASP A 250 19.27 22.51 5.87
C ASP A 250 17.98 22.63 6.69
N TYR A 251 16.83 22.19 6.14
CA TYR A 251 15.56 22.14 6.86
C TYR A 251 15.64 21.20 8.07
N PHE A 252 16.12 19.97 7.88
CA PHE A 252 16.21 19.01 8.99
C PHE A 252 17.30 19.38 10.01
N SER A 253 18.38 20.06 9.59
CA SER A 253 19.38 20.61 10.52
C SER A 253 18.74 21.64 11.45
N GLN A 254 17.98 22.60 10.91
CA GLN A 254 17.27 23.61 11.71
C GLN A 254 16.23 22.97 12.63
N LEU A 255 15.55 21.92 12.16
CA LEU A 255 14.59 21.18 12.97
C LEU A 255 15.28 20.45 14.14
N ALA A 256 16.48 19.89 13.89
CA ALA A 256 17.27 19.18 14.90
C ALA A 256 17.84 20.11 15.98
N ASP A 257 18.06 21.39 15.67
CA ASP A 257 18.47 22.38 16.67
C ASP A 257 17.39 22.64 17.74
N VAL A 258 16.12 22.33 17.41
CA VAL A 258 14.97 22.56 18.29
C VAL A 258 14.40 21.27 18.86
N TYR A 259 14.41 20.20 18.10
CA TYR A 259 13.76 18.92 18.44
C TYR A 259 14.73 17.75 18.30
N GLU A 260 14.91 16.96 19.35
CA GLU A 260 15.63 15.69 19.26
C GLU A 260 14.85 14.65 18.43
N ARG A 261 13.51 14.61 18.62
CA ARG A 261 12.60 13.72 17.91
C ARG A 261 11.60 14.50 17.08
N LEU A 262 11.11 13.90 16.00
CA LEU A 262 10.10 14.56 15.17
C LEU A 262 8.87 14.93 16.02
N PRO A 263 8.44 16.21 15.97
CA PRO A 263 7.23 16.68 16.64
C PRO A 263 5.99 16.25 15.84
N LEU A 264 5.80 14.94 15.68
CA LEU A 264 4.69 14.37 14.93
C LEU A 264 3.41 14.40 15.73
N MET A 265 2.30 14.63 15.04
CA MET A 265 0.99 14.30 15.60
C MET A 265 0.94 12.80 15.92
N PRO A 266 0.39 12.41 17.08
CA PRO A 266 0.19 11.01 17.42
C PRO A 266 -0.62 10.31 16.32
N TYR A 267 -0.51 8.99 16.26
CA TYR A 267 -1.35 8.20 15.35
C TYR A 267 -2.82 8.48 15.64
N PRO A 268 -3.66 8.58 14.59
CA PRO A 268 -5.08 8.84 14.80
C PRO A 268 -5.69 7.74 15.65
N THR A 269 -6.28 8.13 16.77
CA THR A 269 -7.09 7.24 17.59
C THR A 269 -8.53 7.34 17.09
N ASN A 270 -9.04 6.30 16.44
CA ASN A 270 -10.43 6.27 16.02
C ASN A 270 -11.29 5.58 17.10
N PRO A 271 -12.11 6.34 17.88
CA PRO A 271 -12.94 5.79 18.94
C PRO A 271 -13.95 4.73 18.44
N ALA A 272 -14.40 4.85 17.18
CA ALA A 272 -15.36 3.91 16.59
C ALA A 272 -14.76 2.50 16.34
N LEU A 273 -13.43 2.39 16.18
CA LEU A 273 -12.76 1.10 16.04
C LEU A 273 -12.43 0.45 17.38
N GLN A 274 -12.28 1.26 18.45
CA GLN A 274 -12.17 0.74 19.82
C GLN A 274 -13.50 0.12 20.30
N ALA A 275 -14.63 0.61 19.81
CA ALA A 275 -15.96 0.08 20.14
C ALA A 275 -16.33 -1.20 19.36
N SER A 276 -15.64 -1.52 18.25
CA SER A 276 -15.93 -2.70 17.41
C SER A 276 -15.04 -3.91 17.69
N VAL A 277 -14.05 -3.79 18.59
CA VAL A 277 -13.23 -4.90 19.07
C VAL A 277 -13.70 -5.22 20.50
N PRO A 278 -14.31 -6.38 20.76
CA PRO A 278 -14.56 -6.83 22.12
C PRO A 278 -13.20 -6.97 22.80
N MET A 279 -12.94 -6.16 23.82
CA MET A 279 -11.83 -6.43 24.73
C MET A 279 -12.18 -7.73 25.47
N GLN A 280 -11.44 -8.79 25.18
CA GLN A 280 -11.40 -10.00 25.99
C GLN A 280 -10.40 -9.83 27.13
#